data_fa4d02a7a766b861f709f9bbc89e1eca
#
_entry.id   fa4d02a7a766b861f709f9bbc89e1eca
#
_cell.length_a   1.000
_cell.length_b   1.000
_cell.length_c   1.000
_cell.angle_alpha   90.00
_cell.angle_beta   90.00
_cell.angle_gamma   90.00
#
_symmetry.space_group_name_H-M   'P 1'
#
loop_
_entity.id
_entity.type
_entity.pdbx_description
1 polymer ?
#
loop_
_entity_poly.entity_id
_entity_poly.type
_entity_poly.pdbx_seq_one_letter_code
_entity_poly.pdbx_strand_id
1 'polypeptide(L)'
;MPIERRLAITKDLSRNDTGETGGHQAGMLIPRDPEILSFFPRLDPKEYNPRHQLVFRDPLGSKWTFSFIYYNNKFFGGTRNEYRLTCMTPFMRAHNLRAGDKLTLSRDEENRFHISYGRKNDSGNDDQLKLGTSWRIVKV
;
A
#
# COMPACT_ATOMS: atom_id res chain seq x y z
N MET A 1 -4.07 -15.14 -26.34
CA MET A 1 -4.83 -14.58 -25.41
C MET A 1 -4.06 -14.06 -24.22
N PRO A 2 -4.19 -12.90 -23.98
CA PRO A 2 -3.45 -12.33 -22.87
C PRO A 2 -3.99 -12.88 -21.60
N ILE A 3 -3.08 -13.20 -20.76
CA ILE A 3 -3.43 -13.68 -19.50
C ILE A 3 -3.35 -12.56 -18.55
N GLU A 4 -4.42 -12.38 -17.85
CA GLU A 4 -4.40 -11.41 -16.78
C GLU A 4 -3.39 -11.85 -15.79
N ARG A 5 -2.40 -11.05 -15.62
CA ARG A 5 -1.39 -11.42 -14.70
C ARG A 5 -1.79 -11.05 -13.32
N ARG A 6 -1.48 -11.92 -12.40
CA ARG A 6 -1.56 -11.56 -11.01
C ARG A 6 -0.45 -10.56 -10.75
N LEU A 7 -0.79 -9.54 -10.04
CA LEU A 7 0.17 -8.51 -9.71
C LEU A 7 0.21 -8.35 -8.21
N ALA A 8 1.39 -8.43 -7.65
CA ALA A 8 1.55 -8.28 -6.21
C ALA A 8 2.70 -7.33 -5.93
N ILE A 9 2.53 -6.51 -4.92
CA ILE A 9 3.58 -5.63 -4.46
C ILE A 9 3.71 -5.82 -2.95
N THR A 10 4.90 -5.61 -2.45
CA THR A 10 5.18 -5.86 -1.05
C THR A 10 6.06 -4.77 -0.50
N LYS A 11 5.95 -4.55 0.79
CA LYS A 11 6.73 -3.53 1.47
C LYS A 11 7.03 -3.98 2.89
N ASP A 12 8.24 -3.70 3.35
CA ASP A 12 8.55 -3.84 4.77
C ASP A 12 8.07 -2.59 5.46
N LEU A 13 7.27 -2.75 6.48
CA LEU A 13 6.62 -1.61 7.12
C LEU A 13 7.61 -0.81 7.94
N SER A 14 7.45 0.50 7.91
CA SER A 14 8.22 1.40 8.74
C SER A 14 7.44 1.72 10.00
N ARG A 15 8.10 2.34 10.96
CA ARG A 15 7.42 2.76 12.18
C ARG A 15 6.32 3.76 11.88
N ASN A 16 6.54 4.58 10.89
CA ASN A 16 5.51 5.55 10.51
C ASN A 16 4.31 4.88 9.89
N ASP A 17 4.54 3.83 9.09
CA ASP A 17 3.45 3.10 8.47
C ASP A 17 2.53 2.47 9.49
N THR A 18 3.11 1.94 10.57
CA THR A 18 2.33 1.23 11.57
C THR A 18 1.73 2.13 12.62
N GLY A 19 2.13 3.40 12.64
CA GLY A 19 1.65 4.32 13.65
C GLY A 19 2.46 4.30 14.92
N GLU A 20 3.58 3.59 14.95
CA GLU A 20 4.39 3.50 16.16
C GLU A 20 5.01 4.83 16.53
N THR A 21 5.13 5.75 15.58
CA THR A 21 5.68 7.06 15.88
C THR A 21 4.69 7.96 16.60
N GLY A 22 3.42 7.59 16.56
CA GLY A 22 2.40 8.41 17.20
C GLY A 22 2.01 9.66 16.42
N GLY A 23 2.60 9.87 15.28
CA GLY A 23 2.28 11.03 14.47
C GLY A 23 1.04 10.82 13.64
N HIS A 24 0.61 11.89 13.00
CA HIS A 24 -0.51 11.81 12.08
C HIS A 24 -0.13 10.97 10.89
N GLN A 25 -1.00 10.03 10.58
CA GLN A 25 -0.79 9.14 9.47
C GLN A 25 -1.55 9.64 8.26
N ALA A 26 -0.83 10.09 7.28
CA ALA A 26 -1.46 10.39 6.00
C ALA A 26 -1.47 9.15 5.12
N GLY A 27 -1.26 7.99 5.72
CA GLY A 27 -1.22 6.75 4.96
C GLY A 27 0.18 6.42 4.48
N MET A 28 0.26 5.38 3.67
CA MET A 28 1.53 4.92 3.16
C MET A 28 1.83 5.61 1.84
N LEU A 29 3.05 6.08 1.70
CA LEU A 29 3.47 6.72 0.46
C LEU A 29 3.58 5.67 -0.64
N ILE A 30 3.00 5.96 -1.79
CA ILE A 30 3.09 5.10 -2.97
C ILE A 30 4.01 5.81 -3.95
N PRO A 31 5.14 5.22 -4.30
CA PRO A 31 6.08 5.89 -5.20
C PRO A 31 5.50 6.01 -6.60
N ARG A 32 6.09 6.89 -7.39
CA ARG A 32 5.63 7.10 -8.75
C ARG A 32 6.21 6.12 -9.74
N ASP A 33 6.90 5.13 -9.25
CA ASP A 33 7.40 4.07 -10.10
C ASP A 33 6.23 3.51 -10.91
N PRO A 34 6.31 3.52 -12.24
CA PRO A 34 5.18 3.06 -13.05
C PRO A 34 4.75 1.64 -12.74
N GLU A 35 5.66 0.77 -12.39
CA GLU A 35 5.29 -0.61 -12.08
C GLU A 35 4.49 -0.69 -10.79
N ILE A 36 4.86 0.09 -9.80
CA ILE A 36 4.10 0.11 -8.56
C ILE A 36 2.76 0.80 -8.76
N LEU A 37 2.77 1.94 -9.44
CA LEU A 37 1.53 2.67 -9.67
C LEU A 37 0.54 1.88 -10.50
N SER A 38 1.02 1.03 -11.39
CA SER A 38 0.12 0.25 -12.24
C SER A 38 -0.71 -0.73 -11.46
N PHE A 39 -0.32 -1.03 -10.23
CA PHE A 39 -1.11 -1.87 -9.36
C PHE A 39 -2.45 -1.21 -9.00
N PHE A 40 -2.46 0.11 -8.94
CA PHE A 40 -3.61 0.87 -8.47
C PHE A 40 -4.41 1.41 -9.65
N PRO A 41 -5.68 1.75 -9.43
CA PRO A 41 -6.46 2.34 -10.50
C PRO A 41 -5.94 3.73 -10.85
N ARG A 42 -6.22 4.15 -12.06
CA ARG A 42 -5.83 5.48 -12.48
C ARG A 42 -6.71 6.53 -11.84
N LEU A 43 -6.10 7.65 -11.48
CA LEU A 43 -6.82 8.78 -10.94
C LEU A 43 -6.69 9.94 -11.91
N ASP A 44 -7.75 10.73 -12.01
CA ASP A 44 -7.75 11.85 -12.94
C ASP A 44 -6.93 13.01 -12.37
N PRO A 45 -5.79 13.33 -12.97
CA PRO A 45 -4.93 14.37 -12.41
C PRO A 45 -5.51 15.76 -12.53
N LYS A 46 -6.58 15.92 -13.29
CA LYS A 46 -7.23 17.23 -13.41
C LYS A 46 -8.15 17.52 -12.24
N GLU A 47 -8.50 16.49 -11.47
CA GLU A 47 -9.29 16.70 -10.29
C GLU A 47 -8.40 17.06 -9.12
N TYR A 48 -8.96 17.81 -8.19
CA TYR A 48 -8.21 18.16 -6.98
C TYR A 48 -8.22 16.98 -6.02
N ASN A 49 -7.04 16.47 -5.72
CA ASN A 49 -6.87 15.34 -4.81
C ASN A 49 -7.83 14.19 -5.15
N PRO A 50 -7.75 13.67 -6.36
CA PRO A 50 -8.64 12.57 -6.75
C PRO A 50 -8.35 11.32 -5.93
N ARG A 51 -9.38 10.51 -5.72
CA ARG A 51 -9.24 9.33 -4.89
C ARG A 51 -10.19 8.25 -5.32
N HIS A 52 -9.84 7.04 -4.92
CA HIS A 52 -10.63 5.88 -5.26
C HIS A 52 -10.59 4.96 -4.04
N GLN A 53 -11.75 4.49 -3.62
CA GLN A 53 -11.79 3.56 -2.51
C GLN A 53 -11.64 2.15 -3.01
N LEU A 54 -10.78 1.39 -2.35
CA LEU A 54 -10.47 0.02 -2.75
C LEU A 54 -10.81 -0.91 -1.60
N VAL A 55 -11.43 -2.03 -1.92
CA VAL A 55 -11.76 -3.03 -0.92
C VAL A 55 -10.79 -4.18 -1.08
N PHE A 56 -10.06 -4.47 -0.03
CA PHE A 56 -9.08 -5.56 0.01
C PHE A 56 -9.63 -6.69 0.87
N ARG A 57 -9.41 -7.92 0.46
CA ARG A 57 -9.78 -9.09 1.23
C ARG A 57 -8.55 -9.71 1.84
N ASP A 58 -8.63 -10.06 3.11
CA ASP A 58 -7.52 -10.74 3.76
C ASP A 58 -7.71 -12.25 3.64
N PRO A 59 -6.73 -13.06 4.09
CA PRO A 59 -6.84 -14.51 3.94
C PRO A 59 -8.02 -15.13 4.67
N LEU A 60 -8.56 -14.44 5.66
CA LEU A 60 -9.72 -14.95 6.37
C LEU A 60 -11.03 -14.50 5.75
N GLY A 61 -10.96 -13.73 4.68
CA GLY A 61 -12.14 -13.26 4.01
C GLY A 61 -12.70 -11.94 4.51
N SER A 62 -12.05 -11.33 5.49
CA SER A 62 -12.48 -10.04 5.97
C SER A 62 -12.15 -8.97 4.94
N LYS A 63 -12.99 -7.94 4.88
CA LYS A 63 -12.83 -6.87 3.92
C LYS A 63 -12.34 -5.62 4.61
N TRP A 64 -11.40 -4.95 3.94
CA TRP A 64 -10.80 -3.73 4.44
C TRP A 64 -10.86 -2.69 3.34
N THR A 65 -11.35 -1.51 3.65
CA THR A 65 -11.48 -0.45 2.67
C THR A 65 -10.41 0.60 2.91
N PHE A 66 -9.63 0.87 1.88
CA PHE A 66 -8.59 1.89 1.93
C PHE A 66 -8.85 2.90 0.83
N SER A 67 -8.33 4.11 0.99
CA SER A 67 -8.46 5.14 -0.03
C SER A 67 -7.11 5.35 -0.70
N PHE A 68 -7.11 5.25 -2.01
CA PHE A 68 -5.93 5.55 -2.81
C PHE A 68 -6.10 6.97 -3.32
N ILE A 69 -5.19 7.87 -2.95
CA ILE A 69 -5.35 9.30 -3.20
C ILE A 69 -4.11 9.83 -3.89
N TYR A 70 -4.33 10.69 -4.84
CA TYR A 70 -3.26 11.47 -5.42
C TYR A 70 -3.38 12.89 -4.88
N TYR A 71 -2.48 13.24 -3.98
CA TYR A 71 -2.44 14.60 -3.44
C TYR A 71 -1.72 15.46 -4.45
N ASN A 72 -2.47 16.15 -5.26
CA ASN A 72 -1.93 16.92 -6.37
C ASN A 72 -2.15 18.41 -6.22
N ASN A 73 -2.30 18.88 -4.99
CA ASN A 73 -2.61 20.30 -4.79
C ASN A 73 -1.48 21.23 -5.23
N LYS A 74 -0.31 20.67 -5.55
CA LYS A 74 0.74 21.47 -6.14
C LYS A 74 0.25 22.21 -7.39
N PHE A 75 -0.66 21.57 -8.12
CA PHE A 75 -1.19 22.17 -9.34
C PHE A 75 -2.41 23.05 -9.10
N PHE A 76 -2.75 23.27 -7.83
CA PHE A 76 -3.90 24.07 -7.43
C PHE A 76 -3.53 25.07 -6.34
N GLY A 77 -2.26 25.47 -6.33
CA GLY A 77 -1.82 26.47 -5.38
C GLY A 77 -1.18 25.95 -4.11
N GLY A 78 -1.04 24.63 -3.99
CA GLY A 78 -0.40 24.05 -2.82
C GLY A 78 0.98 23.51 -3.13
N THR A 79 1.43 22.55 -2.35
CA THR A 79 2.78 22.02 -2.51
C THR A 79 2.85 20.51 -2.66
N ARG A 80 1.77 19.79 -2.41
CA ARG A 80 1.84 18.34 -2.40
C ARG A 80 1.68 17.76 -3.79
N ASN A 81 2.42 16.71 -4.04
CA ASN A 81 2.39 16.03 -5.32
C ASN A 81 2.83 14.60 -5.06
N GLU A 82 1.95 13.81 -4.46
CA GLU A 82 2.31 12.45 -4.04
C GLU A 82 1.09 11.57 -3.97
N TYR A 83 1.30 10.28 -4.15
CA TYR A 83 0.26 9.28 -4.02
C TYR A 83 0.34 8.64 -2.64
N ARG A 84 -0.80 8.34 -2.05
CA ARG A 84 -0.84 7.66 -0.77
C ARG A 84 -2.00 6.69 -0.69
N LEU A 85 -1.79 5.61 0.05
CA LEU A 85 -2.86 4.68 0.38
C LEU A 85 -3.19 4.91 1.84
N THR A 86 -4.41 5.36 2.11
CA THR A 86 -4.78 5.82 3.44
C THR A 86 -5.86 4.94 4.06
N CYS A 87 -6.20 5.24 5.30
CA CYS A 87 -7.22 4.51 6.06
C CYS A 87 -6.78 3.10 6.42
N MET A 88 -5.49 2.89 6.57
CA MET A 88 -4.96 1.57 6.87
C MET A 88 -4.78 1.31 8.35
N THR A 89 -4.99 2.31 9.19
CA THR A 89 -4.78 2.15 10.62
C THR A 89 -5.61 1.01 11.21
N PRO A 90 -6.89 0.86 10.86
CA PRO A 90 -7.64 -0.26 11.44
C PRO A 90 -7.02 -1.62 11.13
N PHE A 91 -6.52 -1.79 9.91
CA PHE A 91 -5.87 -3.05 9.55
C PHE A 91 -4.60 -3.24 10.36
N MET A 92 -3.79 -2.19 10.45
CA MET A 92 -2.54 -2.28 11.20
C MET A 92 -2.79 -2.65 12.65
N ARG A 93 -3.80 -2.05 13.24
CA ARG A 93 -4.12 -2.32 14.64
C ARG A 93 -4.73 -3.68 14.85
N ALA A 94 -5.62 -4.08 13.95
CA ALA A 94 -6.28 -5.37 14.10
C ALA A 94 -5.28 -6.51 14.09
N HIS A 95 -4.21 -6.36 13.35
CA HIS A 95 -3.20 -7.40 13.23
C HIS A 95 -1.94 -7.08 14.00
N ASN A 96 -1.95 -6.00 14.75
CA ASN A 96 -0.83 -5.62 15.62
C ASN A 96 0.49 -5.60 14.85
N LEU A 97 0.46 -4.95 13.69
CA LEU A 97 1.64 -4.93 12.84
C LEU A 97 2.68 -3.96 13.37
N ARG A 98 3.93 -4.32 13.17
CA ARG A 98 5.06 -3.57 13.67
C ARG A 98 6.04 -3.29 12.54
N ALA A 99 6.92 -2.34 12.79
CA ALA A 99 7.96 -2.04 11.83
C ALA A 99 8.77 -3.30 11.55
N GLY A 100 9.04 -3.54 10.29
CA GLY A 100 9.75 -4.74 9.86
C GLY A 100 8.84 -5.85 9.39
N ASP A 101 7.57 -5.82 9.78
CA ASP A 101 6.62 -6.78 9.22
C ASP A 101 6.43 -6.49 7.75
N LYS A 102 6.07 -7.50 7.00
CA LYS A 102 5.92 -7.37 5.56
C LYS A 102 4.45 -7.27 5.20
N LEU A 103 4.11 -6.31 4.38
CA LEU A 103 2.76 -6.15 3.87
C LEU A 103 2.76 -6.51 2.39
N THR A 104 1.78 -7.30 1.98
CA THR A 104 1.64 -7.67 0.58
C THR A 104 0.25 -7.32 0.11
N LEU A 105 0.20 -6.60 -0.99
CA LEU A 105 -1.05 -6.29 -1.67
C LEU A 105 -1.02 -7.01 -3.00
N SER A 106 -2.13 -7.65 -3.37
CA SER A 106 -2.17 -8.35 -4.64
C SER A 106 -3.48 -8.11 -5.33
N ARG A 107 -3.48 -8.36 -6.62
CA ARG A 107 -4.65 -8.21 -7.45
C ARG A 107 -4.77 -9.49 -8.26
N ASP A 108 -5.92 -10.14 -8.19
CA ASP A 108 -6.08 -11.41 -8.88
C ASP A 108 -6.53 -11.19 -10.33
N GLU A 109 -6.80 -12.27 -11.01
CA GLU A 109 -7.12 -12.22 -12.43
C GLU A 109 -8.45 -11.56 -12.72
N GLU A 110 -9.27 -11.42 -11.69
CA GLU A 110 -10.54 -10.73 -11.83
C GLU A 110 -10.49 -9.33 -11.27
N ASN A 111 -9.28 -8.81 -11.04
CA ASN A 111 -9.05 -7.47 -10.54
C ASN A 111 -9.58 -7.25 -9.14
N ARG A 112 -9.65 -8.30 -8.35
CA ARG A 112 -10.02 -8.15 -6.95
C ARG A 112 -8.75 -7.97 -6.13
N PHE A 113 -8.83 -7.11 -5.13
CA PHE A 113 -7.67 -6.79 -4.32
C PHE A 113 -7.62 -7.66 -3.08
N HIS A 114 -6.42 -8.07 -2.73
CA HIS A 114 -6.16 -8.91 -1.57
C HIS A 114 -5.03 -8.32 -0.76
N ILE A 115 -5.05 -8.56 0.56
CA ILE A 115 -4.01 -8.07 1.45
C ILE A 115 -3.61 -9.18 2.39
N SER A 116 -2.32 -9.28 2.62
CA SER A 116 -1.79 -10.23 3.59
C SER A 116 -0.55 -9.62 4.22
N TYR A 117 -0.04 -10.29 5.24
CA TYR A 117 1.14 -9.80 5.91
C TYR A 117 1.95 -10.97 6.45
N GLY A 118 3.23 -10.71 6.70
CA GLY A 118 4.10 -11.66 7.33
C GLY A 118 4.83 -11.00 8.46
N ARG A 119 5.08 -11.74 9.50
CA ARG A 119 5.79 -11.20 10.65
C ARG A 119 7.28 -11.15 10.36
N LYS A 120 7.92 -10.13 10.88
CA LYS A 120 9.36 -10.00 10.71
C LYS A 120 10.09 -11.23 11.19
N ASN A 121 9.67 -11.77 12.33
CA ASN A 121 10.36 -12.90 12.90
C ASN A 121 10.17 -14.18 12.13
N ASP A 122 9.19 -14.24 11.27
CA ASP A 122 8.92 -15.43 10.50
C ASP A 122 9.98 -15.68 9.45
N SER A 123 10.61 -14.64 8.99
CA SER A 123 11.63 -14.80 7.96
C SER A 123 12.90 -15.39 8.53
N GLY A 124 13.16 -15.15 9.77
CA GLY A 124 14.29 -15.73 10.45
C GLY A 124 15.64 -15.31 9.92
N ASN A 125 15.68 -14.48 8.96
CA ASN A 125 16.96 -14.13 8.36
C ASN A 125 16.85 -12.80 7.70
N ASP A 126 16.67 -11.81 8.50
CA ASP A 126 16.42 -10.53 7.94
C ASP A 126 17.37 -9.49 8.42
N ASP A 127 18.57 -9.93 8.69
CA ASP A 127 19.60 -8.99 9.02
C ASP A 127 19.87 -8.06 7.85
N GLN A 128 19.38 -8.43 6.68
CA GLN A 128 19.49 -7.55 5.53
C GLN A 128 18.32 -6.59 5.44
N LEU A 129 17.48 -6.61 6.40
CA LEU A 129 16.25 -5.87 6.33
C LEU A 129 16.52 -4.39 6.17
N LYS A 130 15.93 -3.82 5.16
CA LYS A 130 16.01 -2.38 4.95
C LYS A 130 14.64 -1.81 5.15
N LEU A 131 14.49 -1.09 6.22
CA LEU A 131 13.21 -0.52 6.58
C LEU A 131 12.95 0.74 5.80
N GLY A 132 13.11 0.67 4.53
CA GLY A 132 12.90 1.82 3.71
C GLY A 132 11.44 2.00 3.35
N THR A 133 11.22 2.94 2.47
CA THR A 133 9.90 3.22 1.98
C THR A 133 9.60 2.49 0.69
N SER A 134 10.52 1.66 0.25
CA SER A 134 10.42 1.07 -1.08
C SER A 134 9.43 -0.06 -1.14
N TRP A 135 8.65 -0.05 -2.17
CA TRP A 135 7.81 -1.16 -2.52
C TRP A 135 8.53 -2.03 -3.53
N ARG A 136 8.22 -3.28 -3.54
CA ARG A 136 8.82 -4.21 -4.49
C ARG A 136 7.72 -4.96 -5.22
N ILE A 137 8.00 -5.29 -6.47
CA ILE A 137 7.10 -6.12 -7.26
C ILE A 137 7.39 -7.57 -6.92
N VAL A 138 6.34 -8.32 -6.68
CA VAL A 138 6.48 -9.75 -6.43
C VAL A 138 6.06 -10.47 -7.69
N LYS A 139 6.94 -11.27 -8.20
CA LYS A 139 6.63 -12.05 -9.38
C LYS A 139 5.96 -13.32 -8.98
N VAL A 140 4.93 -13.64 -9.70
CA VAL A 140 4.11 -14.79 -9.36
C VAL A 140 4.21 -15.86 -10.41
#